data_701eeb60e4a7c05e9451edc3a2ee511c
#
_entry.id   701eeb60e4a7c05e9451edc3a2ee511c
#
_cell.length_a   1.000
_cell.length_b   1.000
_cell.length_c   1.000
_cell.angle_alpha   90.00
_cell.angle_beta   90.00
_cell.angle_gamma   90.00
#
_symmetry.space_group_name_H-M   'P 1'
#
loop_
_entity.id
_entity.type
_entity.pdbx_description
1 polymer ?
#
loop_
_entity_poly.entity_id
_entity_poly.type
_entity_poly.pdbx_seq_one_letter_code
_entity_poly.pdbx_strand_id
1 'polypeptide(L)'
;VLKLLQESYLGKVKMIYIDPPYNTGNDFIYADDFMRSQEEENEQMGMYDEDENRLFKNTDTNGRFHSDWCSMIYSRLLLARNLLTEDGVIFISIDDNEVTNLRRVCNEVLGESNFIAQFIWQSRQNKDNRNISGVSIDHEYIICYSKQCGQRIFRGTERKTELYNNPDDDPRGPWTSANMVGLATKDARPNLHYDLINPYDGINYGCPTKGWRYDRNTMKRLIEENRIIWPDSPTGRPRKKSFLFELSDNLPGYSSVFSSGVYTNTATKELASIFDGYLFDFPKPVEIIRQLIQQVTAPEDIILDFFSGSATTAHAVMQLNYEDKGHRKFIMVQLPEACDAKSEAYRAGYKNICEIGKERIRRAGAEIQQDRAIEIGTHKHEWNQTCYYVEHKEECDKLGHLPDEYFEKEFPPVDTGFRVLKLDDTNMKDVYYAPDDYDQGMLAGLESNIKDDRTDLDLLFGCLIDWGLPLSLPYKSEQLGGCTVHTYNDGDLIACFDANIPESVVKEIAQRKPLRAVFRDSGFASSPEKINVFEIFKLYMPEDAGDISKRVRVI
;
A
#
# COMPACT_ATOMS: atom_id res chain seq x y z
N VAL A 1 -8.47 -10.61 11.42
CA VAL A 1 -7.46 -9.54 11.30
C VAL A 1 -8.10 -8.22 10.87
N LEU A 2 -8.84 -8.13 9.72
CA LEU A 2 -9.40 -6.86 9.23
C LEU A 2 -10.32 -6.16 10.25
N LYS A 3 -11.09 -6.90 11.07
CA LYS A 3 -11.89 -6.32 12.15
C LYS A 3 -11.01 -5.66 13.22
N LEU A 4 -9.91 -6.32 13.63
CA LEU A 4 -8.97 -5.77 14.62
C LEU A 4 -8.24 -4.54 14.08
N LEU A 5 -7.89 -4.53 12.79
CA LEU A 5 -7.26 -3.36 12.17
C LEU A 5 -8.16 -2.12 12.17
N GLN A 6 -9.49 -2.28 12.21
CA GLN A 6 -10.39 -1.12 12.25
C GLN A 6 -10.19 -0.27 13.50
N GLU A 7 -9.87 -0.86 14.64
CA GLU A 7 -9.65 -0.08 15.88
C GLU A 7 -8.52 0.95 15.71
N SER A 8 -7.42 0.55 15.05
CA SER A 8 -6.23 1.41 14.89
C SER A 8 -6.17 2.16 13.56
N TYR A 9 -6.76 1.61 12.50
CA TYR A 9 -6.55 2.07 11.12
C TYR A 9 -7.83 2.47 10.38
N LEU A 10 -8.97 2.65 11.08
CA LEU A 10 -10.20 3.14 10.47
C LEU A 10 -9.97 4.46 9.72
N GLY A 11 -10.24 4.48 8.42
CA GLY A 11 -10.08 5.66 7.59
C GLY A 11 -8.64 6.16 7.43
N LYS A 12 -7.62 5.30 7.62
CA LYS A 12 -6.19 5.69 7.54
C LYS A 12 -5.41 5.05 6.39
N VAL A 13 -5.96 4.04 5.74
CA VAL A 13 -5.30 3.34 4.63
C VAL A 13 -5.55 4.09 3.33
N LYS A 14 -4.51 4.54 2.66
CA LYS A 14 -4.61 5.28 1.39
C LYS A 14 -4.81 4.36 0.20
N MET A 15 -4.12 3.24 0.17
CA MET A 15 -4.19 2.28 -0.91
C MET A 15 -4.35 0.87 -0.37
N ILE A 16 -5.27 0.13 -0.95
CA ILE A 16 -5.38 -1.32 -0.80
C ILE A 16 -5.03 -1.94 -2.14
N TYR A 17 -4.14 -2.93 -2.14
CA TYR A 17 -3.91 -3.81 -3.28
C TYR A 17 -4.12 -5.25 -2.83
N ILE A 18 -4.89 -6.03 -3.58
CA ILE A 18 -5.08 -7.45 -3.31
C ILE A 18 -5.02 -8.28 -4.59
N ASP A 19 -4.51 -9.50 -4.42
CA ASP A 19 -4.45 -10.54 -5.44
C ASP A 19 -5.16 -11.80 -4.90
N PRO A 20 -6.51 -11.81 -4.89
CA PRO A 20 -7.27 -12.92 -4.33
C PRO A 20 -7.18 -14.16 -5.24
N PRO A 21 -7.56 -15.36 -4.76
CA PRO A 21 -7.71 -16.52 -5.61
C PRO A 21 -8.63 -16.24 -6.81
N TYR A 22 -8.24 -16.68 -8.02
CA TYR A 22 -8.98 -16.39 -9.25
C TYR A 22 -10.13 -17.35 -9.54
N ASN A 23 -10.36 -18.31 -8.64
CA ASN A 23 -11.42 -19.31 -8.74
C ASN A 23 -11.30 -20.20 -10.00
N THR A 24 -10.09 -20.70 -10.25
CA THR A 24 -9.76 -21.51 -11.43
C THR A 24 -10.12 -23.00 -11.26
N GLY A 25 -10.80 -23.37 -10.18
CA GLY A 25 -11.17 -24.76 -9.83
C GLY A 25 -10.08 -25.50 -9.04
N ASN A 26 -8.92 -24.90 -8.84
CA ASN A 26 -7.83 -25.42 -8.02
C ASN A 26 -7.48 -24.52 -6.83
N ASP A 27 -8.12 -23.39 -6.75
CA ASP A 27 -7.87 -22.39 -5.72
C ASP A 27 -8.57 -22.76 -4.40
N PHE A 28 -7.94 -22.39 -3.29
CA PHE A 28 -8.57 -22.46 -1.99
C PHE A 28 -9.41 -21.20 -1.76
N ILE A 29 -10.65 -21.39 -1.29
CA ILE A 29 -11.49 -20.30 -0.78
C ILE A 29 -11.69 -20.47 0.71
N TYR A 30 -11.84 -19.36 1.41
CA TYR A 30 -12.06 -19.36 2.85
C TYR A 30 -13.55 -19.39 3.13
N ALA A 31 -14.00 -20.30 3.98
CA ALA A 31 -15.40 -20.39 4.37
C ALA A 31 -15.75 -19.23 5.32
N ASP A 32 -16.60 -18.34 4.84
CA ASP A 32 -17.23 -17.29 5.65
C ASP A 32 -18.74 -17.46 5.54
N ASP A 33 -19.36 -18.22 6.46
CA ASP A 33 -20.81 -18.30 6.54
C ASP A 33 -21.31 -17.41 7.68
N PHE A 34 -22.07 -16.35 7.32
CA PHE A 34 -22.67 -15.42 8.27
C PHE A 34 -24.00 -15.94 8.85
N MET A 35 -24.50 -17.08 8.38
CA MET A 35 -25.87 -17.52 8.62
C MET A 35 -26.01 -18.81 9.44
N ARG A 36 -24.90 -19.49 9.77
CA ARG A 36 -24.92 -20.75 10.53
C ARG A 36 -23.90 -20.76 11.67
N SER A 37 -24.24 -21.47 12.76
CA SER A 37 -23.27 -21.71 13.82
C SER A 37 -22.16 -22.64 13.31
N GLN A 38 -20.93 -22.39 13.77
CA GLN A 38 -19.74 -23.13 13.35
C GLN A 38 -19.85 -24.63 13.61
N GLU A 39 -20.68 -25.04 14.58
CA GLU A 39 -20.91 -26.44 14.97
C GLU A 39 -21.84 -27.19 13.99
N GLU A 40 -22.90 -26.57 13.51
CA GLU A 40 -23.85 -27.19 12.57
C GLU A 40 -23.25 -27.47 11.18
N GLU A 41 -22.28 -26.65 10.79
CA GLU A 41 -21.59 -26.81 9.51
C GLU A 41 -20.47 -27.86 9.60
N ASN A 42 -19.85 -27.98 10.74
CA ASN A 42 -18.76 -28.90 11.04
C ASN A 42 -19.21 -30.37 10.99
N GLU A 43 -20.43 -30.65 11.46
CA GLU A 43 -21.00 -32.00 11.42
C GLU A 43 -21.39 -32.48 10.00
N GLN A 44 -21.78 -31.55 9.12
CA GLN A 44 -22.24 -31.89 7.78
C GLN A 44 -21.11 -32.11 6.75
N MET A 45 -19.93 -31.51 6.92
CA MET A 45 -18.89 -31.52 5.88
C MET A 45 -17.66 -32.37 6.16
N GLY A 46 -17.45 -32.88 7.37
CA GLY A 46 -16.37 -33.86 7.67
C GLY A 46 -14.97 -33.45 7.22
N MET A 47 -14.68 -32.15 7.14
CA MET A 47 -13.42 -31.61 6.60
C MET A 47 -12.71 -30.74 7.62
N TYR A 48 -11.96 -31.38 8.50
CA TYR A 48 -10.89 -30.76 9.25
C TYR A 48 -9.57 -31.37 8.82
N ASP A 49 -8.52 -30.56 8.69
CA ASP A 49 -7.17 -31.08 8.76
C ASP A 49 -6.80 -31.32 10.25
N GLU A 50 -5.67 -31.98 10.50
CA GLU A 50 -5.21 -32.35 11.84
C GLU A 50 -4.90 -31.13 12.74
N ASP A 51 -4.98 -29.88 12.17
CA ASP A 51 -4.67 -28.59 12.82
C ASP A 51 -5.88 -27.63 12.92
N GLU A 52 -7.13 -28.08 12.71
CA GLU A 52 -8.38 -27.30 12.76
C GLU A 52 -8.48 -26.12 11.78
N ASN A 53 -7.66 -26.05 10.73
CA ASN A 53 -7.74 -24.99 9.73
C ASN A 53 -8.69 -25.37 8.60
N ARG A 54 -9.66 -24.50 8.33
CA ARG A 54 -10.71 -24.72 7.35
C ARG A 54 -10.39 -24.08 6.00
N LEU A 55 -9.59 -24.78 5.23
CA LEU A 55 -9.37 -24.51 3.81
C LEU A 55 -10.05 -25.58 2.99
N PHE A 56 -10.97 -25.22 2.09
CA PHE A 56 -11.50 -26.17 1.14
C PHE A 56 -11.25 -25.72 -0.29
N LYS A 57 -10.98 -26.70 -1.14
CA LYS A 57 -10.78 -26.47 -2.56
C LYS A 57 -12.11 -26.24 -3.24
N ASN A 58 -12.30 -25.07 -3.85
CA ASN A 58 -13.50 -24.78 -4.62
C ASN A 58 -13.38 -25.42 -6.00
N THR A 59 -14.03 -26.54 -6.21
CA THR A 59 -13.97 -27.29 -7.47
C THR A 59 -15.19 -27.00 -8.35
N ASP A 60 -15.04 -27.13 -9.67
CA ASP A 60 -16.12 -26.92 -10.66
C ASP A 60 -17.36 -27.78 -10.41
N THR A 61 -17.23 -28.84 -9.61
CA THR A 61 -18.35 -29.70 -9.19
C THR A 61 -19.17 -29.10 -8.06
N ASN A 62 -18.70 -28.04 -7.42
CA ASN A 62 -19.44 -27.30 -6.39
C ASN A 62 -20.59 -26.53 -7.04
N GLY A 63 -21.83 -26.85 -6.73
CA GLY A 63 -23.01 -26.10 -7.23
C GLY A 63 -23.05 -24.63 -6.79
N ARG A 64 -22.22 -24.23 -5.83
CA ARG A 64 -22.06 -22.85 -5.29
C ARG A 64 -20.74 -22.19 -5.67
N PHE A 65 -20.04 -22.74 -6.65
CA PHE A 65 -18.68 -22.37 -7.07
C PHE A 65 -18.42 -20.84 -7.08
N HIS A 66 -19.20 -20.09 -7.83
CA HIS A 66 -19.06 -18.63 -7.90
C HIS A 66 -19.62 -17.90 -6.65
N SER A 67 -20.71 -18.41 -6.06
CA SER A 67 -21.33 -17.74 -4.91
C SER A 67 -20.50 -17.82 -3.65
N ASP A 68 -19.82 -18.94 -3.41
CA ASP A 68 -18.93 -19.10 -2.26
C ASP A 68 -17.71 -18.17 -2.39
N TRP A 69 -17.14 -18.06 -3.60
CA TRP A 69 -16.09 -17.09 -3.89
C TRP A 69 -16.58 -15.63 -3.68
N CYS A 70 -17.75 -15.29 -4.19
CA CYS A 70 -18.35 -13.96 -4.01
C CYS A 70 -18.56 -13.64 -2.53
N SER A 71 -19.04 -14.59 -1.72
CA SER A 71 -19.25 -14.42 -0.28
C SER A 71 -17.95 -14.14 0.45
N MET A 72 -16.89 -14.90 0.10
CA MET A 72 -15.55 -14.71 0.64
C MET A 72 -15.01 -13.29 0.35
N ILE A 73 -15.15 -12.80 -0.88
CA ILE A 73 -14.67 -11.47 -1.27
C ILE A 73 -15.54 -10.37 -0.67
N TYR A 74 -16.87 -10.52 -0.69
CA TYR A 74 -17.83 -9.54 -0.19
C TYR A 74 -17.56 -9.16 1.26
N SER A 75 -17.43 -10.15 2.13
CA SER A 75 -17.19 -9.95 3.56
C SER A 75 -15.92 -9.15 3.84
N ARG A 76 -14.86 -9.45 3.10
CA ARG A 76 -13.56 -8.77 3.24
C ARG A 76 -13.59 -7.35 2.70
N LEU A 77 -14.26 -7.13 1.58
CA LEU A 77 -14.39 -5.78 0.99
C LEU A 77 -15.21 -4.84 1.88
N LEU A 78 -16.24 -5.33 2.58
CA LEU A 78 -17.00 -4.52 3.55
C LEU A 78 -16.09 -3.96 4.65
N LEU A 79 -15.20 -4.79 5.17
CA LEU A 79 -14.24 -4.37 6.19
C LEU A 79 -13.15 -3.47 5.61
N ALA A 80 -12.64 -3.82 4.44
CA ALA A 80 -11.59 -3.08 3.75
C ALA A 80 -12.01 -1.64 3.40
N ARG A 81 -13.26 -1.44 2.96
CA ARG A 81 -13.83 -0.12 2.67
C ARG A 81 -13.70 0.83 3.87
N ASN A 82 -13.94 0.33 5.08
CA ASN A 82 -13.89 1.15 6.29
C ASN A 82 -12.46 1.60 6.64
N LEU A 83 -11.45 0.82 6.26
CA LEU A 83 -10.05 1.14 6.48
C LEU A 83 -9.55 2.24 5.55
N LEU A 84 -10.14 2.40 4.35
CA LEU A 84 -9.73 3.40 3.37
C LEU A 84 -9.97 4.83 3.87
N THR A 85 -9.03 5.73 3.56
CA THR A 85 -9.24 7.19 3.64
C THR A 85 -10.35 7.62 2.70
N GLU A 86 -10.92 8.81 2.85
CA GLU A 86 -12.00 9.29 1.96
C GLU A 86 -11.56 9.37 0.49
N ASP A 87 -10.31 9.70 0.24
CA ASP A 87 -9.66 9.70 -1.08
C ASP A 87 -8.87 8.40 -1.36
N GLY A 88 -9.13 7.36 -0.59
CA GLY A 88 -8.47 6.06 -0.68
C GLY A 88 -8.92 5.24 -1.88
N VAL A 89 -8.08 4.32 -2.30
CA VAL A 89 -8.24 3.50 -3.52
C VAL A 89 -8.02 2.04 -3.22
N ILE A 90 -8.78 1.17 -3.87
CA ILE A 90 -8.54 -0.26 -3.88
C ILE A 90 -8.27 -0.75 -5.30
N PHE A 91 -7.24 -1.58 -5.45
CA PHE A 91 -6.88 -2.32 -6.64
C PHE A 91 -7.03 -3.81 -6.39
N ILE A 92 -7.69 -4.52 -7.29
CA ILE A 92 -7.96 -5.95 -7.17
C ILE A 92 -7.58 -6.63 -8.47
N SER A 93 -6.55 -7.47 -8.42
CA SER A 93 -6.16 -8.31 -9.55
C SER A 93 -7.15 -9.46 -9.74
N ILE A 94 -7.47 -9.77 -11.01
CA ILE A 94 -8.40 -10.83 -11.36
C ILE A 94 -8.24 -11.20 -12.85
N ASP A 95 -8.69 -12.39 -13.24
CA ASP A 95 -8.78 -12.83 -14.62
C ASP A 95 -10.24 -12.92 -15.13
N ASP A 96 -10.43 -13.53 -16.30
CA ASP A 96 -11.74 -13.69 -16.94
C ASP A 96 -12.72 -14.57 -16.14
N ASN A 97 -12.24 -15.43 -15.22
CA ASN A 97 -13.11 -16.34 -14.48
C ASN A 97 -14.08 -15.58 -13.57
N GLU A 98 -13.61 -14.57 -12.86
CA GLU A 98 -14.42 -13.87 -11.84
C GLU A 98 -14.51 -12.35 -12.02
N VAL A 99 -13.92 -11.75 -13.07
CA VAL A 99 -13.94 -10.30 -13.28
C VAL A 99 -15.37 -9.69 -13.26
N THR A 100 -16.33 -10.40 -13.83
CA THR A 100 -17.74 -9.94 -13.90
C THR A 100 -18.40 -9.97 -12.52
N ASN A 101 -18.18 -11.03 -11.75
CA ASN A 101 -18.73 -11.17 -10.40
C ASN A 101 -18.06 -10.19 -9.43
N LEU A 102 -16.73 -10.09 -9.50
CA LEU A 102 -15.97 -9.10 -8.73
C LEU A 102 -16.48 -7.68 -8.95
N ARG A 103 -16.73 -7.32 -10.22
CA ARG A 103 -17.26 -6.01 -10.57
C ARG A 103 -18.62 -5.73 -9.92
N ARG A 104 -19.51 -6.73 -9.88
CA ARG A 104 -20.83 -6.63 -9.22
C ARG A 104 -20.69 -6.46 -7.71
N VAL A 105 -19.85 -7.29 -7.09
CA VAL A 105 -19.57 -7.21 -5.65
C VAL A 105 -18.99 -5.85 -5.28
N CYS A 106 -18.03 -5.34 -6.05
CA CYS A 106 -17.45 -4.02 -5.82
C CYS A 106 -18.47 -2.89 -6.01
N ASN A 107 -19.36 -2.97 -7.01
CA ASN A 107 -20.42 -1.99 -7.20
C ASN A 107 -21.36 -1.94 -5.97
N GLU A 108 -21.67 -3.07 -5.37
CA GLU A 108 -22.51 -3.15 -4.17
C GLU A 108 -21.81 -2.57 -2.94
N VAL A 109 -20.57 -3.00 -2.69
CA VAL A 109 -19.82 -2.62 -1.48
C VAL A 109 -19.30 -1.19 -1.55
N LEU A 110 -18.69 -0.81 -2.67
CA LEU A 110 -17.98 0.46 -2.82
C LEU A 110 -18.82 1.53 -3.50
N GLY A 111 -19.86 1.14 -4.25
CA GLY A 111 -20.70 2.01 -5.05
C GLY A 111 -20.26 2.09 -6.52
N GLU A 112 -21.19 1.95 -7.46
CA GLU A 112 -20.92 1.96 -8.90
C GLU A 112 -20.30 3.27 -9.36
N SER A 113 -20.71 4.41 -8.80
CA SER A 113 -20.15 5.74 -9.09
C SER A 113 -18.69 5.91 -8.71
N ASN A 114 -18.18 5.05 -7.84
CA ASN A 114 -16.80 5.08 -7.36
C ASN A 114 -15.84 4.20 -8.18
N PHE A 115 -16.34 3.57 -9.24
CA PHE A 115 -15.51 2.87 -10.20
C PHE A 115 -14.61 3.84 -10.95
N ILE A 116 -13.29 3.55 -10.97
CA ILE A 116 -12.30 4.37 -11.66
C ILE A 116 -11.95 3.75 -13.02
N ALA A 117 -11.43 2.53 -13.01
CA ALA A 117 -10.98 1.85 -14.21
C ALA A 117 -10.87 0.33 -14.02
N GLN A 118 -10.91 -0.37 -15.14
CA GLN A 118 -10.42 -1.74 -15.26
C GLN A 118 -9.14 -1.67 -16.09
N PHE A 119 -8.01 -1.85 -15.42
CA PHE A 119 -6.71 -1.88 -16.07
C PHE A 119 -6.52 -3.22 -16.76
N ILE A 120 -5.86 -3.20 -17.92
CA ILE A 120 -5.47 -4.39 -18.67
C ILE A 120 -3.95 -4.55 -18.53
N TRP A 121 -3.54 -5.68 -18.02
CA TRP A 121 -2.13 -6.06 -17.94
C TRP A 121 -1.85 -7.26 -18.82
N GLN A 122 -0.95 -7.10 -19.80
CA GLN A 122 -0.46 -8.22 -20.57
C GLN A 122 0.44 -9.08 -19.68
N SER A 123 -0.12 -10.17 -19.12
CA SER A 123 0.56 -11.05 -18.17
C SER A 123 1.45 -12.10 -18.86
N ARG A 124 1.18 -12.43 -20.11
CA ARG A 124 1.94 -13.42 -20.89
C ARG A 124 2.73 -12.78 -22.03
N GLN A 125 3.99 -13.17 -22.13
CA GLN A 125 4.85 -12.78 -23.26
C GLN A 125 4.59 -13.62 -24.51
N ASN A 126 4.37 -14.91 -24.35
CA ASN A 126 4.18 -15.87 -25.42
C ASN A 126 2.74 -16.34 -25.49
N LYS A 127 2.22 -16.53 -26.72
CA LYS A 127 0.88 -17.03 -26.96
C LYS A 127 0.74 -18.48 -26.48
N ASP A 128 -0.39 -18.81 -25.88
CA ASP A 128 -0.75 -20.18 -25.53
C ASP A 128 -1.38 -20.88 -26.74
N ASN A 129 -0.63 -21.79 -27.35
CA ASN A 129 -1.07 -22.55 -28.51
C ASN A 129 -1.91 -23.79 -28.14
N ARG A 130 -2.13 -24.05 -26.85
CA ARG A 130 -2.89 -25.23 -26.37
C ARG A 130 -4.40 -24.98 -26.33
N ASN A 131 -4.82 -23.74 -26.48
CA ASN A 131 -6.23 -23.37 -26.42
C ASN A 131 -7.00 -23.91 -27.64
N ILE A 132 -8.04 -24.69 -27.40
CA ILE A 132 -8.88 -25.32 -28.43
C ILE A 132 -9.61 -24.27 -29.29
N SER A 133 -9.95 -23.11 -28.72
CA SER A 133 -10.60 -22.01 -29.43
C SER A 133 -9.67 -21.29 -30.43
N GLY A 134 -8.36 -21.53 -30.38
CA GLY A 134 -7.36 -20.82 -31.18
C GLY A 134 -7.09 -19.38 -30.73
N VAL A 135 -7.68 -18.95 -29.62
CA VAL A 135 -7.43 -17.62 -29.01
C VAL A 135 -6.57 -17.78 -27.79
N SER A 136 -5.43 -17.10 -27.74
CA SER A 136 -4.59 -17.00 -26.56
C SER A 136 -5.09 -15.85 -25.68
N ILE A 137 -5.38 -16.13 -24.42
CA ILE A 137 -5.68 -15.11 -23.43
C ILE A 137 -4.35 -14.73 -22.78
N ASP A 138 -3.87 -13.53 -23.11
CA ASP A 138 -2.53 -13.08 -22.76
C ASP A 138 -2.55 -11.97 -21.69
N HIS A 139 -3.71 -11.69 -21.10
CA HIS A 139 -3.90 -10.58 -20.16
C HIS A 139 -4.70 -10.98 -18.94
N GLU A 140 -4.55 -10.17 -17.92
CA GLU A 140 -5.31 -10.16 -16.69
C GLU A 140 -5.83 -8.74 -16.44
N TYR A 141 -6.68 -8.57 -15.46
CA TYR A 141 -7.27 -7.29 -15.11
C TYR A 141 -6.83 -6.86 -13.72
N ILE A 142 -6.80 -5.53 -13.52
CA ILE A 142 -6.75 -4.92 -12.19
C ILE A 142 -7.93 -3.95 -12.11
N ILE A 143 -8.92 -4.29 -11.28
CA ILE A 143 -10.10 -3.46 -11.06
C ILE A 143 -9.76 -2.40 -10.02
N CYS A 144 -10.13 -1.15 -10.30
CA CYS A 144 -9.87 -0.01 -9.43
C CYS A 144 -11.15 0.72 -9.03
N TYR A 145 -11.32 0.92 -7.73
CA TYR A 145 -12.37 1.75 -7.14
C TYR A 145 -11.77 2.74 -6.15
N SER A 146 -12.39 3.91 -6.05
CA SER A 146 -12.16 4.83 -4.92
C SER A 146 -13.18 4.58 -3.81
N LYS A 147 -12.89 5.04 -2.59
CA LYS A 147 -13.90 5.08 -1.53
C LYS A 147 -14.94 6.15 -1.82
N GLN A 148 -14.51 7.32 -2.31
CA GLN A 148 -15.37 8.41 -2.71
C GLN A 148 -14.91 9.01 -4.04
N CYS A 149 -15.81 9.16 -4.99
CA CYS A 149 -15.57 9.78 -6.29
C CYS A 149 -15.64 11.32 -6.18
N GLY A 150 -15.04 12.02 -7.12
CA GLY A 150 -15.21 13.48 -7.26
C GLY A 150 -13.93 14.29 -7.30
N GLN A 151 -12.77 13.67 -7.14
CA GLN A 151 -11.47 14.33 -7.26
C GLN A 151 -10.50 13.51 -8.13
N ARG A 152 -9.44 14.18 -8.59
CA ARG A 152 -8.38 13.51 -9.32
C ARG A 152 -7.51 12.71 -8.34
N ILE A 153 -7.52 11.38 -8.50
CA ILE A 153 -6.80 10.45 -7.62
C ILE A 153 -5.43 10.10 -8.22
N PHE A 154 -5.37 9.84 -9.52
CA PHE A 154 -4.13 9.50 -10.21
C PHE A 154 -3.32 10.74 -10.56
N ARG A 155 -2.02 10.70 -10.27
CA ARG A 155 -1.08 11.77 -10.67
C ARG A 155 -1.08 11.97 -12.17
N GLY A 156 -1.03 10.88 -12.93
CA GLY A 156 -0.96 10.87 -14.38
C GLY A 156 0.44 10.58 -14.91
N THR A 157 0.60 10.69 -16.23
CA THR A 157 1.86 10.41 -16.91
C THR A 157 2.69 11.68 -17.01
N GLU A 158 3.99 11.59 -16.78
CA GLU A 158 4.91 12.70 -16.99
C GLU A 158 4.87 13.19 -18.43
N ARG A 159 5.07 14.48 -18.60
CA ARG A 159 5.10 15.10 -19.92
C ARG A 159 6.48 14.98 -20.52
N LYS A 160 6.53 14.68 -21.80
CA LYS A 160 7.77 14.69 -22.60
C LYS A 160 8.19 16.14 -22.86
N THR A 161 8.84 16.76 -21.90
CA THR A 161 9.33 18.15 -22.04
C THR A 161 10.52 18.27 -22.97
N GLU A 162 11.22 17.17 -23.26
CA GLU A 162 12.32 17.06 -24.22
C GLU A 162 11.91 17.46 -25.66
N LEU A 163 10.60 17.41 -25.96
CA LEU A 163 10.05 17.84 -27.26
C LEU A 163 9.93 19.37 -27.38
N TYR A 164 10.16 20.09 -26.30
CA TYR A 164 10.10 21.54 -26.27
C TYR A 164 11.53 22.09 -26.46
N ASN A 165 11.70 22.84 -27.54
CA ASN A 165 12.96 23.53 -27.85
C ASN A 165 12.64 24.94 -28.34
N ASN A 166 13.65 25.78 -28.51
CA ASN A 166 13.48 27.17 -28.97
C ASN A 166 14.38 27.43 -30.20
N PRO A 167 14.05 26.86 -31.36
CA PRO A 167 14.90 26.94 -32.54
C PRO A 167 14.95 28.31 -33.21
N ASP A 168 14.04 29.21 -32.84
CA ASP A 168 13.89 30.56 -33.44
C ASP A 168 14.08 31.67 -32.37
N ASP A 169 14.67 31.34 -31.23
CA ASP A 169 14.95 32.26 -30.11
C ASP A 169 13.74 33.09 -29.68
N ASP A 170 12.54 32.47 -29.72
CA ASP A 170 11.31 33.12 -29.29
C ASP A 170 11.45 33.58 -27.82
N PRO A 171 11.24 34.88 -27.52
CA PRO A 171 11.46 35.39 -26.15
C PRO A 171 10.52 34.81 -25.09
N ARG A 172 9.48 34.11 -25.49
CA ARG A 172 8.54 33.39 -24.61
C ARG A 172 9.08 32.02 -24.15
N GLY A 173 10.19 31.57 -24.71
CA GLY A 173 10.86 30.33 -24.32
C GLY A 173 10.54 29.12 -25.21
N PRO A 174 10.85 27.91 -24.71
CA PRO A 174 10.71 26.68 -25.49
C PRO A 174 9.26 26.37 -25.88
N TRP A 175 9.10 25.85 -27.09
CA TRP A 175 7.80 25.46 -27.65
C TRP A 175 7.89 24.15 -28.44
N THR A 176 6.71 23.52 -28.67
CA THR A 176 6.57 22.37 -29.57
C THR A 176 5.52 22.65 -30.65
N SER A 177 5.63 21.94 -31.76
CA SER A 177 4.77 22.09 -32.92
C SER A 177 3.43 21.34 -32.73
N ALA A 178 2.32 22.07 -32.64
CA ALA A 178 0.98 21.55 -32.41
C ALA A 178 0.12 21.55 -33.70
N ASN A 179 -0.70 20.51 -33.88
CA ASN A 179 -1.63 20.40 -34.99
C ASN A 179 -2.81 21.38 -34.83
N MET A 180 -3.15 22.09 -35.88
CA MET A 180 -4.27 23.04 -35.95
C MET A 180 -5.49 22.53 -36.72
N VAL A 181 -5.45 21.30 -37.28
CA VAL A 181 -6.59 20.72 -37.97
C VAL A 181 -7.69 20.34 -37.00
N GLY A 182 -8.92 20.74 -37.33
CA GLY A 182 -10.11 20.43 -36.56
C GLY A 182 -10.55 18.96 -36.67
N LEU A 183 -11.69 18.64 -36.08
CA LEU A 183 -12.29 17.30 -36.12
C LEU A 183 -13.73 17.31 -36.64
N ALA A 184 -14.31 18.49 -36.88
CA ALA A 184 -15.69 18.64 -37.26
C ALA A 184 -15.86 18.79 -38.78
N THR A 185 -16.99 18.34 -39.30
CA THR A 185 -17.37 18.59 -40.70
C THR A 185 -17.84 20.03 -40.90
N LYS A 186 -17.89 20.48 -42.18
CA LYS A 186 -18.31 21.84 -42.52
C LYS A 186 -19.75 22.14 -42.07
N ASP A 187 -20.65 21.17 -42.20
CA ASP A 187 -22.05 21.32 -41.77
C ASP A 187 -22.20 21.47 -40.24
N ALA A 188 -21.36 20.76 -39.47
CA ALA A 188 -21.39 20.83 -38.02
C ALA A 188 -20.75 22.14 -37.48
N ARG A 189 -19.69 22.63 -38.13
CA ARG A 189 -18.93 23.82 -37.67
C ARG A 189 -18.46 24.66 -38.87
N PRO A 190 -19.35 25.36 -39.59
CA PRO A 190 -19.01 26.14 -40.81
C PRO A 190 -18.01 27.27 -40.52
N ASN A 191 -18.05 27.86 -39.34
CA ASN A 191 -17.14 28.95 -38.92
C ASN A 191 -15.66 28.52 -38.79
N LEU A 192 -15.37 27.23 -38.72
CA LEU A 192 -14.02 26.68 -38.68
C LEU A 192 -13.48 26.28 -40.06
N HIS A 193 -14.29 26.41 -41.10
CA HIS A 193 -13.92 26.07 -42.47
C HIS A 193 -13.69 27.33 -43.31
N TYR A 194 -12.43 27.71 -43.44
CA TYR A 194 -11.99 28.87 -44.20
C TYR A 194 -10.57 28.67 -44.70
N ASP A 195 -10.24 29.36 -45.79
CA ASP A 195 -8.88 29.38 -46.30
C ASP A 195 -7.95 30.16 -45.38
N LEU A 196 -6.79 29.60 -45.11
CA LEU A 196 -5.75 30.24 -44.28
C LEU A 196 -4.65 30.76 -45.20
N ILE A 197 -4.51 32.09 -45.24
CA ILE A 197 -3.52 32.79 -46.04
C ILE A 197 -2.41 33.30 -45.13
N ASN A 198 -1.16 33.06 -45.50
CA ASN A 198 -0.01 33.64 -44.84
C ASN A 198 0.06 35.14 -45.16
N PRO A 199 -0.01 36.03 -44.16
CA PRO A 199 0.00 37.45 -44.42
C PRO A 199 1.37 38.02 -44.86
N TYR A 200 2.43 37.22 -44.76
CA TYR A 200 3.80 37.67 -45.06
C TYR A 200 4.23 37.40 -46.49
N ASP A 201 3.71 36.32 -47.09
CA ASP A 201 4.08 35.89 -48.44
C ASP A 201 2.87 35.68 -49.39
N GLY A 202 1.65 35.78 -48.86
CA GLY A 202 0.40 35.62 -49.59
C GLY A 202 0.04 34.18 -49.97
N ILE A 203 0.77 33.16 -49.52
CA ILE A 203 0.49 31.75 -49.82
C ILE A 203 -0.82 31.34 -49.14
N ASN A 204 -1.75 30.81 -49.96
CA ASN A 204 -3.01 30.24 -49.47
C ASN A 204 -2.85 28.74 -49.23
N TYR A 205 -2.93 28.32 -47.99
CA TYR A 205 -2.86 26.91 -47.55
C TYR A 205 -4.21 26.19 -47.58
N GLY A 206 -5.26 26.86 -48.06
CA GLY A 206 -6.60 26.30 -48.16
C GLY A 206 -7.25 25.99 -46.82
N CYS A 207 -8.30 25.18 -46.90
CA CYS A 207 -9.04 24.70 -45.73
C CYS A 207 -8.90 23.16 -45.61
N PRO A 208 -8.48 22.61 -44.44
CA PRO A 208 -8.51 21.16 -44.22
C PRO A 208 -9.93 20.60 -44.31
N THR A 209 -10.07 19.36 -44.74
CA THR A 209 -11.38 18.67 -44.87
C THR A 209 -12.19 18.69 -43.55
N LYS A 210 -11.52 18.67 -42.40
CA LYS A 210 -12.14 18.75 -41.09
C LYS A 210 -12.09 20.15 -40.45
N GLY A 211 -11.80 21.20 -41.29
CA GLY A 211 -11.65 22.57 -40.85
C GLY A 211 -10.45 22.80 -39.93
N TRP A 212 -10.37 23.99 -39.40
CA TRP A 212 -9.36 24.38 -38.38
C TRP A 212 -9.88 24.16 -36.96
N ARG A 213 -9.00 24.09 -35.99
CA ARG A 213 -9.36 24.08 -34.54
C ARG A 213 -9.85 25.43 -34.04
N TYR A 214 -9.45 26.51 -34.71
CA TYR A 214 -9.65 27.88 -34.29
C TYR A 214 -10.56 28.60 -35.27
N ASP A 215 -11.45 29.45 -34.75
CA ASP A 215 -12.22 30.36 -35.57
C ASP A 215 -11.33 31.47 -36.17
N ARG A 216 -11.88 32.26 -37.11
CA ARG A 216 -11.12 33.30 -37.79
C ARG A 216 -10.51 34.35 -36.83
N ASN A 217 -11.22 34.73 -35.78
CA ASN A 217 -10.73 35.75 -34.83
C ASN A 217 -9.58 35.22 -34.01
N THR A 218 -9.71 33.99 -33.50
CA THR A 218 -8.63 33.31 -32.75
C THR A 218 -7.43 33.08 -33.66
N MET A 219 -7.65 32.64 -34.93
CA MET A 219 -6.56 32.44 -35.87
C MET A 219 -5.82 33.75 -36.19
N LYS A 220 -6.55 34.86 -36.38
CA LYS A 220 -5.96 36.17 -36.57
C LYS A 220 -5.04 36.57 -35.41
N ARG A 221 -5.52 36.39 -34.18
CA ARG A 221 -4.71 36.65 -32.99
C ARG A 221 -3.46 35.77 -32.93
N LEU A 222 -3.56 34.47 -33.25
CA LEU A 222 -2.41 33.56 -33.28
C LEU A 222 -1.36 33.99 -34.32
N ILE A 223 -1.79 34.56 -35.44
CA ILE A 223 -0.90 35.13 -36.47
C ILE A 223 -0.21 36.39 -35.92
N GLU A 224 -0.98 37.34 -35.35
CA GLU A 224 -0.47 38.58 -34.77
C GLU A 224 0.53 38.33 -33.64
N GLU A 225 0.30 37.27 -32.84
CA GLU A 225 1.18 36.82 -31.79
C GLU A 225 2.40 36.01 -32.26
N ASN A 226 2.62 35.90 -33.61
CA ASN A 226 3.69 35.08 -34.18
C ASN A 226 3.70 33.64 -33.68
N ARG A 227 2.52 33.01 -33.57
CA ARG A 227 2.35 31.64 -33.07
C ARG A 227 2.16 30.61 -34.14
N ILE A 228 2.10 30.99 -35.39
CA ILE A 228 1.93 30.09 -36.51
C ILE A 228 3.30 29.76 -37.11
N ILE A 229 3.56 28.50 -37.27
CA ILE A 229 4.71 27.95 -37.99
C ILE A 229 4.24 27.72 -39.40
N TRP A 230 4.72 28.58 -40.31
CA TRP A 230 4.42 28.49 -41.71
C TRP A 230 5.35 27.47 -42.38
N PRO A 231 4.85 26.51 -43.18
CA PRO A 231 5.70 25.60 -43.89
C PRO A 231 6.35 26.27 -45.11
N ASP A 232 7.53 25.83 -45.50
CA ASP A 232 8.25 26.32 -46.66
C ASP A 232 7.54 25.93 -47.99
N SER A 233 6.75 24.85 -47.98
CA SER A 233 6.01 24.40 -49.15
C SER A 233 4.55 24.84 -49.10
N PRO A 234 3.97 25.35 -50.24
CA PRO A 234 2.56 25.69 -50.33
C PRO A 234 1.60 24.52 -50.05
N THR A 235 2.07 23.28 -50.22
CA THR A 235 1.31 22.04 -49.92
C THR A 235 1.46 21.59 -48.47
N GLY A 236 2.33 22.25 -47.71
CA GLY A 236 2.53 21.98 -46.28
C GLY A 236 1.33 22.41 -45.44
N ARG A 237 1.28 22.00 -44.20
CA ARG A 237 0.22 22.40 -43.27
C ARG A 237 0.78 23.33 -42.19
N PRO A 238 0.24 24.55 -42.05
CA PRO A 238 0.58 25.43 -40.96
C PRO A 238 0.31 24.77 -39.60
N ARG A 239 1.18 25.00 -38.63
CA ARG A 239 1.13 24.44 -37.29
C ARG A 239 1.22 25.57 -36.25
N LYS A 240 0.84 25.28 -35.00
CA LYS A 240 0.90 26.27 -33.91
C LYS A 240 2.09 25.99 -33.02
N LYS A 241 2.81 27.05 -32.60
CA LYS A 241 3.73 26.99 -31.45
C LYS A 241 2.92 26.81 -30.17
N SER A 242 3.16 25.75 -29.45
CA SER A 242 2.63 25.49 -28.11
C SER A 242 3.77 25.60 -27.11
N PHE A 243 3.75 26.63 -26.29
CA PHE A 243 4.85 26.94 -25.39
C PHE A 243 4.83 26.07 -24.14
N LEU A 244 6.02 25.81 -23.58
CA LEU A 244 6.19 25.01 -22.38
C LEU A 244 5.46 25.65 -21.17
N PHE A 245 5.53 26.96 -21.02
CA PHE A 245 4.86 27.70 -19.93
C PHE A 245 3.32 27.67 -20.01
N GLU A 246 2.74 27.32 -21.17
CA GLU A 246 1.28 27.18 -21.36
C GLU A 246 0.75 25.83 -20.85
N LEU A 247 1.63 24.93 -20.48
CA LEU A 247 1.20 23.65 -19.92
C LEU A 247 0.46 23.89 -18.60
N SER A 248 -0.72 23.31 -18.49
CA SER A 248 -1.43 23.28 -17.20
C SER A 248 -0.66 22.44 -16.20
N ASP A 249 -0.80 22.69 -14.90
CA ASP A 249 -0.18 21.87 -13.84
C ASP A 249 -0.69 20.42 -13.84
N ASN A 250 -1.83 20.17 -14.47
CA ASN A 250 -2.41 18.84 -14.59
C ASN A 250 -1.64 17.96 -15.59
N LEU A 251 -1.05 16.89 -15.11
CA LEU A 251 -0.42 15.88 -15.95
C LEU A 251 -1.45 15.15 -16.85
N PRO A 252 -1.07 14.62 -18.00
CA PRO A 252 -1.91 13.75 -18.81
C PRO A 252 -2.45 12.57 -18.01
N GLY A 253 -3.61 12.02 -18.40
CA GLY A 253 -4.19 10.85 -17.75
C GLY A 253 -3.26 9.64 -17.77
N TYR A 254 -3.30 8.84 -16.70
CA TYR A 254 -2.61 7.55 -16.66
C TYR A 254 -3.33 6.53 -17.55
N SER A 255 -2.59 5.71 -18.29
CA SER A 255 -3.17 4.72 -19.20
C SER A 255 -3.84 3.58 -18.42
N SER A 256 -5.02 3.14 -18.86
CA SER A 256 -5.66 1.92 -18.36
C SER A 256 -5.07 0.63 -18.96
N VAL A 257 -4.08 0.73 -19.81
CA VAL A 257 -3.34 -0.41 -20.37
C VAL A 257 -1.88 -0.26 -19.93
N PHE A 258 -1.39 -1.23 -19.18
CA PHE A 258 0.01 -1.26 -18.80
C PHE A 258 0.90 -1.47 -20.02
N SER A 259 2.02 -0.77 -20.07
CA SER A 259 3.01 -0.94 -21.13
C SER A 259 3.52 -2.37 -21.17
N SER A 260 3.79 -2.88 -22.37
CA SER A 260 4.41 -4.19 -22.59
C SER A 260 5.80 -4.27 -21.95
N GLY A 261 6.19 -5.47 -21.50
CA GLY A 261 7.54 -5.73 -20.98
C GLY A 261 7.59 -6.25 -19.55
N VAL A 262 6.48 -6.14 -18.81
CA VAL A 262 6.37 -6.65 -17.44
C VAL A 262 5.40 -7.83 -17.46
N TYR A 263 5.92 -9.05 -17.39
CA TYR A 263 5.15 -10.29 -17.51
C TYR A 263 5.23 -11.11 -16.22
N THR A 264 4.32 -12.07 -16.02
CA THR A 264 4.37 -13.03 -14.90
C THR A 264 5.73 -13.77 -14.86
N ASN A 265 6.26 -14.12 -16.02
CA ASN A 265 7.56 -14.76 -16.16
C ASN A 265 8.73 -13.90 -15.63
N THR A 266 8.61 -12.58 -15.77
CA THR A 266 9.58 -11.62 -15.21
C THR A 266 9.53 -11.66 -13.69
N ALA A 267 8.33 -11.63 -13.10
CA ALA A 267 8.14 -11.68 -11.66
C ALA A 267 8.66 -12.99 -11.04
N THR A 268 8.43 -14.11 -11.73
CA THR A 268 8.95 -15.42 -11.29
C THR A 268 10.49 -15.44 -11.28
N LYS A 269 11.13 -14.86 -12.30
CA LYS A 269 12.61 -14.75 -12.35
C LYS A 269 13.15 -13.79 -11.31
N GLU A 270 12.48 -12.65 -11.11
CA GLU A 270 12.82 -11.69 -10.07
C GLU A 270 12.80 -12.34 -8.68
N LEU A 271 11.70 -13.05 -8.36
CA LEU A 271 11.62 -13.76 -7.09
C LEU A 271 12.67 -14.87 -6.98
N ALA A 272 12.90 -15.61 -8.05
CA ALA A 272 13.90 -16.68 -8.08
C ALA A 272 15.33 -16.13 -7.87
N SER A 273 15.64 -14.91 -8.34
CA SER A 273 16.95 -14.28 -8.08
C SER A 273 17.12 -13.88 -6.61
N ILE A 274 16.04 -13.43 -5.95
CA ILE A 274 16.06 -13.09 -4.52
C ILE A 274 16.32 -14.34 -3.65
N PHE A 275 15.76 -15.50 -4.04
CA PHE A 275 15.79 -16.73 -3.25
C PHE A 275 16.83 -17.76 -3.69
N ASP A 276 17.49 -17.54 -4.83
CA ASP A 276 18.31 -18.54 -5.53
C ASP A 276 17.55 -19.83 -5.89
N GLY A 277 16.22 -19.71 -6.14
CA GLY A 277 15.36 -20.84 -6.45
C GLY A 277 13.88 -20.48 -6.66
N TYR A 278 13.10 -21.40 -7.19
CA TYR A 278 11.66 -21.22 -7.48
C TYR A 278 10.80 -21.67 -6.29
N LEU A 279 10.52 -20.74 -5.37
CA LEU A 279 9.84 -21.04 -4.09
C LEU A 279 8.34 -20.71 -4.08
N PHE A 280 7.85 -19.94 -5.04
CA PHE A 280 6.46 -19.48 -5.07
C PHE A 280 5.96 -19.39 -6.51
N ASP A 281 4.74 -19.87 -6.73
CA ASP A 281 4.12 -19.88 -8.05
C ASP A 281 3.41 -18.55 -8.34
N PHE A 282 3.56 -18.07 -9.56
CA PHE A 282 2.85 -16.89 -10.10
C PHE A 282 2.90 -15.61 -9.26
N PRO A 283 4.07 -15.18 -8.76
CA PRO A 283 4.16 -13.90 -8.06
C PRO A 283 3.78 -12.76 -8.99
N LYS A 284 3.15 -11.70 -8.44
CA LYS A 284 2.93 -10.47 -9.22
C LYS A 284 4.24 -9.70 -9.39
N PRO A 285 4.42 -9.00 -10.53
CA PRO A 285 5.60 -8.16 -10.76
C PRO A 285 5.63 -6.97 -9.80
N VAL A 286 6.77 -6.71 -9.20
CA VAL A 286 7.00 -5.54 -8.32
C VAL A 286 6.70 -4.25 -9.06
N GLU A 287 7.12 -4.13 -10.31
CA GLU A 287 6.98 -2.92 -11.12
C GLU A 287 5.53 -2.46 -11.31
N ILE A 288 4.57 -3.39 -11.51
CA ILE A 288 3.15 -3.01 -11.66
C ILE A 288 2.62 -2.41 -10.37
N ILE A 289 2.90 -3.06 -9.24
CA ILE A 289 2.44 -2.59 -7.93
C ILE A 289 3.12 -1.26 -7.59
N ARG A 290 4.43 -1.13 -7.85
CA ARG A 290 5.20 0.10 -7.65
C ARG A 290 4.59 1.27 -8.45
N GLN A 291 4.26 1.06 -9.74
CA GLN A 291 3.61 2.08 -10.55
C GLN A 291 2.25 2.50 -9.97
N LEU A 292 1.42 1.55 -9.53
CA LEU A 292 0.13 1.87 -8.91
C LEU A 292 0.30 2.68 -7.62
N ILE A 293 1.22 2.28 -6.74
CA ILE A 293 1.55 3.02 -5.51
C ILE A 293 1.97 4.45 -5.85
N GLN A 294 2.91 4.60 -6.79
CA GLN A 294 3.41 5.92 -7.24
C GLN A 294 2.29 6.83 -7.74
N GLN A 295 1.27 6.27 -8.41
CA GLN A 295 0.18 7.06 -8.96
C GLN A 295 -0.78 7.62 -7.92
N VAL A 296 -0.99 6.93 -6.79
CA VAL A 296 -2.11 7.24 -5.90
C VAL A 296 -1.71 7.59 -4.48
N THR A 297 -0.44 7.40 -4.09
CA THR A 297 0.01 7.62 -2.71
C THR A 297 0.97 8.79 -2.56
N ALA A 298 0.89 9.47 -1.42
CA ALA A 298 1.90 10.41 -0.93
C ALA A 298 3.01 9.67 -0.13
N PRO A 299 4.14 10.35 0.18
CA PRO A 299 5.29 9.71 0.83
C PRO A 299 5.05 9.10 2.22
N GLU A 300 4.01 9.50 2.95
CA GLU A 300 3.73 9.04 4.31
C GLU A 300 2.53 8.08 4.40
N ASP A 301 1.93 7.71 3.27
CA ASP A 301 0.70 6.94 3.22
C ASP A 301 0.89 5.48 3.63
N ILE A 302 -0.23 4.86 4.05
CA ILE A 302 -0.30 3.44 4.43
C ILE A 302 -0.90 2.63 3.28
N ILE A 303 -0.23 1.53 2.94
CA ILE A 303 -0.66 0.56 1.95
C ILE A 303 -1.01 -0.75 2.65
N LEU A 304 -2.18 -1.32 2.34
CA LEU A 304 -2.65 -2.60 2.88
C LEU A 304 -2.77 -3.64 1.76
N ASP A 305 -2.28 -4.84 2.04
CA ASP A 305 -2.51 -6.02 1.20
C ASP A 305 -2.93 -7.19 2.10
N PHE A 306 -4.17 -7.66 1.95
CA PHE A 306 -4.72 -8.74 2.77
C PHE A 306 -4.89 -10.09 2.03
N PHE A 307 -4.24 -10.20 0.88
CA PHE A 307 -3.92 -11.43 0.17
C PHE A 307 -2.46 -11.38 -0.27
N SER A 308 -1.56 -11.16 0.70
CA SER A 308 -0.20 -10.70 0.40
C SER A 308 0.70 -11.75 -0.27
N GLY A 309 0.34 -13.02 -0.27
CA GLY A 309 1.08 -14.09 -0.91
C GLY A 309 2.57 -14.05 -0.58
N SER A 310 3.39 -13.86 -1.59
CA SER A 310 4.85 -13.71 -1.44
C SER A 310 5.32 -12.31 -1.02
N ALA A 311 4.42 -11.42 -0.58
CA ALA A 311 4.70 -10.05 -0.12
C ALA A 311 5.31 -9.11 -1.19
N THR A 312 4.84 -9.21 -2.44
CA THR A 312 5.28 -8.33 -3.54
C THR A 312 4.98 -6.87 -3.25
N THR A 313 3.84 -6.57 -2.63
CA THR A 313 3.43 -5.20 -2.27
C THR A 313 4.40 -4.55 -1.29
N ALA A 314 4.88 -5.29 -0.28
CA ALA A 314 5.88 -4.78 0.66
C ALA A 314 7.20 -4.44 -0.05
N HIS A 315 7.68 -5.31 -0.94
CA HIS A 315 8.87 -5.06 -1.76
C HIS A 315 8.68 -3.78 -2.60
N ALA A 316 7.55 -3.64 -3.29
CA ALA A 316 7.25 -2.45 -4.09
C ALA A 316 7.23 -1.15 -3.28
N VAL A 317 6.70 -1.18 -2.05
CA VAL A 317 6.69 -0.03 -1.14
C VAL A 317 8.11 0.37 -0.72
N MET A 318 8.95 -0.59 -0.30
CA MET A 318 10.32 -0.33 0.10
C MET A 318 11.15 0.22 -1.06
N GLN A 319 11.00 -0.36 -2.25
CA GLN A 319 11.69 0.11 -3.45
C GLN A 319 11.28 1.55 -3.82
N LEU A 320 9.97 1.86 -3.81
CA LEU A 320 9.51 3.21 -4.10
C LEU A 320 9.97 4.22 -3.03
N ASN A 321 9.99 3.85 -1.75
CA ASN A 321 10.53 4.68 -0.68
C ASN A 321 12.01 5.01 -0.90
N TYR A 322 12.79 4.05 -1.43
CA TYR A 322 14.18 4.28 -1.81
C TYR A 322 14.27 5.27 -2.99
N GLU A 323 13.47 5.08 -4.04
CA GLU A 323 13.51 5.89 -5.27
C GLU A 323 13.10 7.36 -5.03
N ASP A 324 12.04 7.61 -4.25
CA ASP A 324 11.46 8.95 -4.04
C ASP A 324 11.67 9.53 -2.64
N LYS A 325 12.51 8.87 -1.81
CA LYS A 325 12.82 9.26 -0.42
C LYS A 325 11.57 9.31 0.46
N GLY A 326 10.58 8.44 0.18
CA GLY A 326 9.32 8.35 0.91
C GLY A 326 9.43 7.50 2.17
N HIS A 327 8.41 7.59 3.03
CA HIS A 327 8.28 6.85 4.29
C HIS A 327 6.94 6.09 4.37
N ARG A 328 6.42 5.64 3.21
CA ARG A 328 5.19 4.85 3.13
C ARG A 328 5.32 3.61 4.00
N LYS A 329 4.22 3.24 4.64
CA LYS A 329 4.12 2.05 5.47
C LYS A 329 3.29 0.99 4.78
N PHE A 330 3.59 -0.28 5.04
CA PHE A 330 2.81 -1.39 4.53
C PHE A 330 2.24 -2.25 5.66
N ILE A 331 1.06 -2.82 5.42
CA ILE A 331 0.42 -3.82 6.27
C ILE A 331 0.12 -5.01 5.38
N MET A 332 0.78 -6.14 5.66
CA MET A 332 0.62 -7.40 4.92
C MET A 332 -0.15 -8.39 5.77
N VAL A 333 -1.23 -8.95 5.22
CA VAL A 333 -2.01 -9.99 5.89
C VAL A 333 -2.02 -11.22 5.01
N GLN A 334 -1.62 -12.36 5.58
CA GLN A 334 -1.59 -13.65 4.94
C GLN A 334 -1.98 -14.74 5.92
N LEU A 335 -2.78 -15.69 5.47
CA LEU A 335 -3.00 -16.93 6.19
C LEU A 335 -1.79 -17.85 6.06
N PRO A 336 -1.44 -18.63 7.10
CA PRO A 336 -0.28 -19.51 7.09
C PRO A 336 -0.56 -20.81 6.32
N GLU A 337 -0.96 -20.70 5.04
CA GLU A 337 -1.17 -21.84 4.16
C GLU A 337 0.09 -22.69 4.07
N ALA A 338 -0.04 -24.00 4.33
CA ALA A 338 1.07 -24.92 4.34
C ALA A 338 1.67 -25.10 2.93
N CYS A 339 2.99 -25.09 2.84
CA CYS A 339 3.69 -25.46 1.62
C CYS A 339 3.61 -26.97 1.40
N ASP A 340 3.35 -27.40 0.16
CA ASP A 340 3.38 -28.84 -0.18
C ASP A 340 4.72 -29.44 0.22
N ALA A 341 4.69 -30.57 0.93
CA ALA A 341 5.88 -31.27 1.39
C ALA A 341 6.86 -31.67 0.27
N LYS A 342 6.38 -31.71 -0.98
CA LYS A 342 7.18 -32.00 -2.17
C LYS A 342 7.69 -30.74 -2.88
N SER A 343 7.23 -29.55 -2.48
CA SER A 343 7.64 -28.29 -3.09
C SER A 343 9.10 -27.94 -2.82
N GLU A 344 9.68 -27.09 -3.65
CA GLU A 344 11.02 -26.55 -3.42
C GLU A 344 11.03 -25.66 -2.16
N ALA A 345 9.96 -24.90 -1.91
CA ALA A 345 9.80 -24.08 -0.72
C ALA A 345 9.92 -24.91 0.57
N TYR A 346 9.20 -26.04 0.65
CA TYR A 346 9.29 -26.92 1.83
C TYR A 346 10.68 -27.49 2.04
N ARG A 347 11.34 -27.92 0.94
CA ARG A 347 12.73 -28.42 0.99
C ARG A 347 13.73 -27.36 1.40
N ALA A 348 13.47 -26.09 1.06
CA ALA A 348 14.26 -24.93 1.48
C ALA A 348 14.00 -24.51 2.93
N GLY A 349 13.06 -25.18 3.64
CA GLY A 349 12.76 -24.94 5.06
C GLY A 349 11.55 -24.07 5.34
N TYR A 350 10.83 -23.59 4.31
CA TYR A 350 9.62 -22.79 4.47
C TYR A 350 8.40 -23.70 4.62
N LYS A 351 7.80 -23.67 5.80
CA LYS A 351 6.65 -24.54 6.11
C LYS A 351 5.33 -23.99 5.57
N ASN A 352 5.20 -22.68 5.46
CA ASN A 352 4.02 -22.01 4.96
C ASN A 352 4.40 -20.75 4.15
N ILE A 353 3.43 -20.18 3.42
CA ILE A 353 3.67 -19.05 2.53
C ILE A 353 4.01 -17.76 3.29
N CYS A 354 3.57 -17.58 4.55
CA CYS A 354 3.96 -16.44 5.37
C CYS A 354 5.48 -16.39 5.60
N GLU A 355 6.14 -17.55 5.75
CA GLU A 355 7.59 -17.59 5.93
C GLU A 355 8.32 -17.11 4.67
N ILE A 356 7.81 -17.46 3.48
CA ILE A 356 8.34 -16.99 2.19
C ILE A 356 8.18 -15.46 2.09
N GLY A 357 6.98 -14.94 2.41
CA GLY A 357 6.72 -13.50 2.39
C GLY A 357 7.63 -12.71 3.32
N LYS A 358 7.80 -13.19 4.57
CA LYS A 358 8.72 -12.55 5.55
C LYS A 358 10.16 -12.54 5.06
N GLU A 359 10.62 -13.64 4.49
CA GLU A 359 11.98 -13.74 3.98
C GLU A 359 12.20 -12.87 2.74
N ARG A 360 11.18 -12.78 1.85
CA ARG A 360 11.24 -11.83 0.72
C ARG A 360 11.42 -10.39 1.21
N ILE A 361 10.67 -9.97 2.22
CA ILE A 361 10.79 -8.61 2.77
C ILE A 361 12.22 -8.37 3.30
N ARG A 362 12.79 -9.35 4.03
CA ARG A 362 14.17 -9.22 4.55
C ARG A 362 15.20 -9.11 3.45
N ARG A 363 15.12 -9.98 2.42
CA ARG A 363 16.09 -10.00 1.32
C ARG A 363 15.97 -8.77 0.43
N ALA A 364 14.75 -8.38 0.05
CA ALA A 364 14.51 -7.16 -0.70
C ALA A 364 15.01 -5.92 0.07
N GLY A 365 14.77 -5.86 1.39
CA GLY A 365 15.30 -4.81 2.23
C GLY A 365 16.83 -4.77 2.27
N ALA A 366 17.48 -5.93 2.30
CA ALA A 366 18.94 -6.03 2.25
C ALA A 366 19.52 -5.60 0.89
N GLU A 367 18.87 -5.97 -0.22
CA GLU A 367 19.25 -5.51 -1.57
C GLU A 367 19.16 -3.99 -1.67
N ILE A 368 18.06 -3.38 -1.23
CA ILE A 368 17.88 -1.92 -1.24
C ILE A 368 18.96 -1.22 -0.41
N GLN A 369 19.33 -1.75 0.76
CA GLN A 369 20.42 -1.19 1.57
C GLN A 369 21.79 -1.34 0.88
N GLN A 370 21.99 -2.43 0.16
CA GLN A 370 23.21 -2.65 -0.63
C GLN A 370 23.29 -1.68 -1.80
N ASP A 371 22.21 -1.48 -2.55
CA ASP A 371 22.14 -0.54 -3.66
C ASP A 371 22.42 0.89 -3.18
N ARG A 372 21.82 1.29 -2.06
CA ARG A 372 22.13 2.56 -1.40
C ARG A 372 23.63 2.71 -1.07
N ALA A 373 24.25 1.66 -0.53
CA ALA A 373 25.65 1.69 -0.20
C ALA A 373 26.54 1.81 -1.46
N ILE A 374 26.16 1.16 -2.55
CA ILE A 374 26.84 1.25 -3.85
C ILE A 374 26.70 2.66 -4.43
N GLU A 375 25.50 3.26 -4.41
CA GLU A 375 25.29 4.63 -4.88
C GLU A 375 26.12 5.63 -4.09
N ILE A 376 26.11 5.56 -2.77
CA ILE A 376 26.97 6.39 -1.91
C ILE A 376 28.46 6.21 -2.28
N GLY A 377 28.89 4.96 -2.48
CA GLY A 377 30.26 4.65 -2.88
C GLY A 377 30.63 5.26 -4.24
N THR A 378 29.73 5.17 -5.21
CA THR A 378 29.90 5.74 -6.56
C THR A 378 29.97 7.28 -6.49
N HIS A 379 29.06 7.93 -5.78
CA HIS A 379 29.08 9.38 -5.58
C HIS A 379 30.33 9.86 -4.83
N LYS A 380 30.80 9.11 -3.82
CA LYS A 380 32.07 9.41 -3.15
C LYS A 380 33.28 9.32 -4.10
N HIS A 381 33.21 8.42 -5.07
CA HIS A 381 34.28 8.27 -6.07
C HIS A 381 34.24 9.41 -7.12
N GLU A 382 33.03 9.73 -7.63
CA GLU A 382 32.83 10.78 -8.63
C GLU A 382 33.07 12.18 -8.05
N TRP A 383 32.86 12.37 -6.75
CA TRP A 383 33.04 13.64 -6.08
C TRP A 383 34.45 14.25 -6.27
N ASN A 384 35.47 13.45 -6.35
CA ASN A 384 36.85 13.92 -6.63
C ASN A 384 36.99 14.58 -8.02
N GLN A 385 35.96 14.56 -8.87
CA GLN A 385 36.02 15.01 -10.27
C GLN A 385 34.95 16.02 -10.69
N THR A 386 33.96 16.40 -9.83
CA THR A 386 32.74 17.10 -10.26
C THR A 386 32.53 18.50 -9.65
N CYS A 387 31.53 19.22 -10.24
CA CYS A 387 31.16 20.62 -9.94
C CYS A 387 30.86 20.92 -8.47
N TYR A 388 30.45 19.96 -7.65
CA TYR A 388 30.20 20.18 -6.22
C TYR A 388 31.46 20.65 -5.49
N TYR A 389 32.61 20.11 -5.81
CA TYR A 389 33.89 20.56 -5.28
C TYR A 389 34.17 22.05 -5.61
N VAL A 390 33.74 22.51 -6.78
CA VAL A 390 33.96 23.90 -7.22
C VAL A 390 33.06 24.87 -6.44
N GLU A 391 31.85 24.48 -6.13
CA GLU A 391 30.87 25.29 -5.39
C GLU A 391 31.16 25.32 -3.88
N HIS A 392 31.70 24.24 -3.30
CA HIS A 392 31.94 24.08 -1.86
C HIS A 392 33.42 23.86 -1.51
N LYS A 393 34.31 24.42 -2.34
CA LYS A 393 35.77 24.19 -2.28
C LYS A 393 36.39 24.40 -0.90
N GLU A 394 35.98 25.50 -0.21
CA GLU A 394 36.59 25.83 1.09
C GLU A 394 36.20 24.83 2.19
N GLU A 395 34.98 24.27 2.14
CA GLU A 395 34.47 23.29 3.09
C GLU A 395 35.09 21.93 2.81
N CYS A 396 35.18 21.57 1.55
CA CYS A 396 35.77 20.32 1.07
C CYS A 396 37.27 20.25 1.29
N ASP A 397 38.00 21.35 1.06
CA ASP A 397 39.46 21.43 1.30
C ASP A 397 39.79 21.30 2.81
N LYS A 398 38.87 21.72 3.70
CA LYS A 398 39.03 21.54 5.14
C LYS A 398 38.81 20.12 5.62
N LEU A 399 37.85 19.42 5.01
CA LEU A 399 37.43 18.07 5.42
C LEU A 399 38.16 16.96 4.62
N GLY A 400 38.70 17.28 3.43
CA GLY A 400 39.29 16.30 2.53
C GLY A 400 38.31 15.31 1.91
N HIS A 401 37.01 15.41 2.24
CA HIS A 401 35.93 14.58 1.74
C HIS A 401 34.59 15.28 1.97
N LEU A 402 33.53 14.85 1.30
CA LEU A 402 32.16 15.33 1.60
C LEU A 402 31.75 14.94 3.02
N PRO A 403 31.07 15.82 3.77
CA PRO A 403 30.52 15.49 5.07
C PRO A 403 29.55 14.31 4.99
N ASP A 404 29.55 13.44 6.00
CA ASP A 404 28.60 12.32 6.06
C ASP A 404 27.15 12.82 6.07
N GLU A 405 26.87 13.99 6.66
CA GLU A 405 25.56 14.66 6.65
C GLU A 405 25.03 14.93 5.22
N TYR A 406 25.92 15.21 4.26
CA TYR A 406 25.52 15.36 2.85
C TYR A 406 24.96 14.04 2.30
N PHE A 407 25.65 12.92 2.56
CA PHE A 407 25.21 11.61 2.07
C PHE A 407 23.95 11.13 2.78
N GLU A 408 23.77 11.43 4.06
CA GLU A 408 22.53 11.14 4.79
C GLU A 408 21.34 11.91 4.25
N LYS A 409 21.55 13.16 3.81
CA LYS A 409 20.51 13.98 3.22
C LYS A 409 20.20 13.59 1.78
N GLU A 410 21.19 13.31 0.98
CA GLU A 410 21.03 12.94 -0.44
C GLU A 410 20.55 11.50 -0.58
N PHE A 411 21.06 10.59 0.24
CA PHE A 411 20.69 9.18 0.31
C PHE A 411 20.18 8.83 1.70
N PRO A 412 18.98 9.26 2.10
CA PRO A 412 18.47 9.00 3.43
C PRO A 412 18.34 7.48 3.66
N PRO A 413 18.47 7.01 4.91
CA PRO A 413 18.25 5.62 5.24
C PRO A 413 16.80 5.24 4.92
N VAL A 414 16.62 4.09 4.27
CA VAL A 414 15.28 3.51 4.02
C VAL A 414 14.93 2.62 5.20
N ASP A 415 13.74 2.80 5.76
CA ASP A 415 13.22 1.86 6.76
C ASP A 415 12.78 0.57 6.05
N THR A 416 13.59 -0.48 6.20
CA THR A 416 13.32 -1.83 5.70
C THR A 416 12.87 -2.78 6.81
N GLY A 417 12.68 -2.26 8.02
CA GLY A 417 12.20 -3.02 9.18
C GLY A 417 10.71 -3.33 9.07
N PHE A 418 10.29 -4.45 9.67
CA PHE A 418 8.89 -4.80 9.80
C PHE A 418 8.63 -5.61 11.07
N ARG A 419 7.39 -5.56 11.54
CA ARG A 419 6.92 -6.37 12.66
C ARG A 419 6.11 -7.54 12.16
N VAL A 420 6.26 -8.67 12.84
CA VAL A 420 5.46 -9.86 12.59
C VAL A 420 4.52 -10.05 13.78
N LEU A 421 3.23 -10.03 13.52
CA LEU A 421 2.19 -10.30 14.49
C LEU A 421 1.43 -11.56 14.04
N LYS A 422 1.16 -12.45 14.99
CA LYS A 422 0.33 -13.63 14.76
C LYS A 422 -1.01 -13.41 15.43
N LEU A 423 -2.11 -13.65 14.70
CA LEU A 423 -3.43 -13.68 15.32
C LEU A 423 -3.51 -14.93 16.19
N ASP A 424 -3.96 -14.75 17.41
CA ASP A 424 -4.16 -15.81 18.40
C ASP A 424 -5.46 -15.52 19.17
N ASP A 425 -5.82 -16.41 20.09
CA ASP A 425 -6.92 -16.19 21.02
C ASP A 425 -6.68 -14.99 21.91
N THR A 426 -7.73 -14.56 22.62
CA THR A 426 -7.65 -13.48 23.60
C THR A 426 -6.53 -13.72 24.64
N ASN A 427 -5.88 -12.64 25.06
CA ASN A 427 -4.86 -12.70 26.12
C ASN A 427 -5.46 -13.05 27.49
N MET A 428 -6.78 -12.92 27.63
CA MET A 428 -7.48 -13.15 28.90
C MET A 428 -7.99 -14.58 29.01
N LYS A 429 -8.05 -15.10 30.21
CA LYS A 429 -8.73 -16.38 30.53
C LYS A 429 -10.23 -16.20 30.36
N ASP A 430 -10.92 -17.24 29.92
CA ASP A 430 -12.38 -17.24 29.84
C ASP A 430 -12.98 -17.14 31.25
N VAL A 431 -13.93 -16.23 31.41
CA VAL A 431 -14.61 -15.98 32.70
C VAL A 431 -16.07 -16.52 32.71
N TYR A 432 -16.50 -17.12 31.61
CA TYR A 432 -17.86 -17.67 31.47
C TYR A 432 -17.82 -19.19 31.58
N TYR A 433 -17.95 -19.69 32.81
CA TYR A 433 -18.18 -21.09 33.08
C TYR A 433 -19.65 -21.28 33.49
N ALA A 434 -20.23 -22.43 33.16
CA ALA A 434 -21.53 -22.78 33.73
C ALA A 434 -21.41 -22.94 35.25
N PRO A 435 -22.46 -22.64 36.04
CA PRO A 435 -22.38 -22.74 37.52
C PRO A 435 -21.86 -24.10 38.04
N ASP A 436 -22.09 -25.16 37.29
CA ASP A 436 -21.69 -26.53 37.64
C ASP A 436 -20.21 -26.83 37.32
N ASP A 437 -19.53 -25.94 36.57
CA ASP A 437 -18.11 -26.07 36.17
C ASP A 437 -17.16 -25.45 37.20
N TYR A 438 -17.68 -24.70 38.21
CA TYR A 438 -16.86 -24.09 39.25
C TYR A 438 -16.49 -25.08 40.33
N ASP A 439 -15.19 -25.34 40.49
CA ASP A 439 -14.64 -26.03 41.64
C ASP A 439 -13.75 -25.11 42.50
N GLN A 440 -13.42 -25.56 43.69
CA GLN A 440 -12.61 -24.78 44.64
C GLN A 440 -11.16 -24.59 44.18
N GLY A 441 -10.66 -25.45 43.26
CA GLY A 441 -9.34 -25.32 42.64
C GLY A 441 -9.33 -24.24 41.57
N MET A 442 -10.43 -24.04 40.84
CA MET A 442 -10.57 -22.98 39.86
C MET A 442 -10.55 -21.56 40.46
N LEU A 443 -11.06 -21.43 41.71
CA LEU A 443 -11.00 -20.14 42.45
C LEU A 443 -9.55 -19.65 42.69
N ALA A 444 -8.60 -20.56 42.92
CA ALA A 444 -7.19 -20.21 43.02
C ALA A 444 -6.58 -19.82 41.64
N GLY A 445 -7.11 -20.37 40.54
CA GLY A 445 -6.70 -20.02 39.16
C GLY A 445 -7.23 -18.67 38.67
N LEU A 446 -8.24 -18.11 39.33
CA LEU A 446 -8.81 -16.80 39.05
C LEU A 446 -7.99 -15.61 39.59
N GLU A 447 -6.93 -15.87 40.35
CA GLU A 447 -6.00 -14.81 40.83
C GLU A 447 -5.29 -14.10 39.66
N SER A 448 -5.16 -14.74 38.49
CA SER A 448 -4.65 -14.14 37.29
C SER A 448 -5.66 -14.32 36.13
N ASN A 449 -6.17 -13.21 35.61
CA ASN A 449 -7.08 -13.17 34.48
C ASN A 449 -6.36 -13.30 33.14
N ILE A 450 -5.03 -13.32 33.10
CA ILE A 450 -4.19 -13.43 31.89
C ILE A 450 -3.79 -14.89 31.72
N LYS A 451 -3.79 -15.37 30.46
CA LYS A 451 -3.30 -16.71 30.10
C LYS A 451 -1.80 -16.83 30.39
N ASP A 452 -1.38 -18.02 30.86
CA ASP A 452 -0.02 -18.24 31.40
C ASP A 452 1.06 -18.24 30.29
N ASP A 453 0.67 -18.45 29.03
CA ASP A 453 1.54 -18.48 27.86
C ASP A 453 1.71 -17.10 27.19
N ARG A 454 1.13 -16.05 27.72
CA ARG A 454 1.20 -14.69 27.16
C ARG A 454 2.43 -13.93 27.68
N THR A 455 3.13 -13.28 26.75
CA THR A 455 4.28 -12.42 27.04
C THR A 455 3.83 -10.97 27.27
N ASP A 456 4.71 -10.17 27.87
CA ASP A 456 4.47 -8.72 28.05
C ASP A 456 4.19 -8.01 26.72
N LEU A 457 4.82 -8.44 25.63
CA LEU A 457 4.58 -7.87 24.31
C LEU A 457 3.19 -8.24 23.77
N ASP A 458 2.69 -9.44 24.05
CA ASP A 458 1.32 -9.82 23.66
C ASP A 458 0.30 -8.92 24.37
N LEU A 459 0.53 -8.62 25.65
CA LEU A 459 -0.30 -7.71 26.43
C LEU A 459 -0.17 -6.27 25.92
N LEU A 460 1.05 -5.81 25.66
CA LEU A 460 1.30 -4.46 25.13
C LEU A 460 0.56 -4.26 23.79
N PHE A 461 0.74 -5.17 22.83
CA PHE A 461 0.10 -5.05 21.53
C PHE A 461 -1.42 -5.24 21.61
N GLY A 462 -1.93 -6.08 22.51
CA GLY A 462 -3.37 -6.14 22.82
C GLY A 462 -3.90 -4.79 23.29
N CYS A 463 -3.24 -4.13 24.23
CA CYS A 463 -3.61 -2.79 24.69
C CYS A 463 -3.53 -1.72 23.60
N LEU A 464 -2.56 -1.80 22.68
CA LEU A 464 -2.47 -0.87 21.55
C LEU A 464 -3.71 -0.97 20.65
N ILE A 465 -4.16 -2.19 20.36
CA ILE A 465 -5.39 -2.43 19.60
C ILE A 465 -6.61 -1.87 20.34
N ASP A 466 -6.77 -2.22 21.61
CA ASP A 466 -7.92 -1.77 22.43
C ASP A 466 -8.04 -0.25 22.55
N TRP A 467 -6.93 0.46 22.45
CA TRP A 467 -6.90 1.92 22.47
C TRP A 467 -6.81 2.58 21.08
N GLY A 468 -6.87 1.79 20.02
CA GLY A 468 -6.82 2.29 18.65
C GLY A 468 -5.49 2.97 18.29
N LEU A 469 -4.39 2.56 18.92
CA LEU A 469 -3.05 3.07 18.61
C LEU A 469 -2.44 2.34 17.41
N PRO A 470 -1.70 3.04 16.54
CA PRO A 470 -1.00 2.39 15.43
C PRO A 470 -0.02 1.33 15.92
N LEU A 471 0.10 0.20 15.22
CA LEU A 471 0.97 -0.91 15.64
C LEU A 471 2.43 -0.75 15.17
N SER A 472 2.73 0.29 14.37
CA SER A 472 4.03 0.48 13.70
C SER A 472 4.98 1.45 14.39
N LEU A 473 4.55 2.14 15.47
CA LEU A 473 5.38 3.15 16.12
C LEU A 473 6.47 2.51 17.01
N PRO A 474 7.57 3.20 17.29
CA PRO A 474 8.68 2.65 18.06
C PRO A 474 8.28 2.36 19.51
N TYR A 475 8.90 1.35 20.11
CA TYR A 475 8.81 1.09 21.55
C TYR A 475 10.17 0.74 22.12
N LYS A 476 10.33 1.00 23.41
CA LYS A 476 11.52 0.66 24.20
C LYS A 476 11.10 -0.10 25.44
N SER A 477 11.93 -1.05 25.86
CA SER A 477 11.80 -1.75 27.13
C SER A 477 13.00 -1.43 28.00
N GLU A 478 12.79 -1.04 29.24
CA GLU A 478 13.83 -0.68 30.18
C GLU A 478 13.57 -1.32 31.55
N GLN A 479 14.62 -1.45 32.36
CA GLN A 479 14.51 -1.92 33.74
C GLN A 479 14.38 -0.73 34.70
N LEU A 480 13.29 -0.67 35.46
CA LEU A 480 12.98 0.38 36.40
C LEU A 480 12.58 -0.22 37.74
N GLY A 481 13.38 0.03 38.77
CA GLY A 481 13.07 -0.48 40.12
C GLY A 481 12.94 -2.00 40.23
N GLY A 482 13.57 -2.75 39.32
CA GLY A 482 13.49 -4.21 39.24
C GLY A 482 12.35 -4.73 38.37
N CYS A 483 11.53 -3.83 37.77
CA CYS A 483 10.45 -4.16 36.85
C CYS A 483 10.80 -3.80 35.41
N THR A 484 10.22 -4.54 34.47
CA THR A 484 10.29 -4.23 33.01
C THR A 484 9.21 -3.22 32.65
N VAL A 485 9.62 -2.06 32.19
CA VAL A 485 8.70 -1.00 31.74
C VAL A 485 8.82 -0.82 30.23
N HIS A 486 7.69 -0.89 29.54
CA HIS A 486 7.59 -0.69 28.11
C HIS A 486 7.06 0.70 27.83
N THR A 487 7.82 1.51 27.08
CA THR A 487 7.40 2.84 26.60
C THR A 487 7.15 2.79 25.12
N TYR A 488 5.94 3.07 24.70
CA TYR A 488 5.51 3.11 23.30
C TYR A 488 5.38 4.56 22.83
N ASN A 489 5.98 4.87 21.67
CA ASN A 489 5.97 6.18 21.00
C ASN A 489 6.23 7.34 21.96
N ASP A 490 7.36 7.27 22.67
CA ASP A 490 7.83 8.28 23.64
C ASP A 490 6.80 8.68 24.72
N GLY A 491 5.83 7.81 25.02
CA GLY A 491 4.87 8.00 26.11
C GLY A 491 3.39 8.02 25.71
N ASP A 492 3.04 7.68 24.46
CA ASP A 492 1.63 7.43 24.09
C ASP A 492 1.03 6.32 24.95
N LEU A 493 1.83 5.32 25.28
CA LEU A 493 1.52 4.27 26.25
C LEU A 493 2.77 3.86 27.03
N ILE A 494 2.67 3.82 28.36
CA ILE A 494 3.67 3.17 29.22
C ILE A 494 3.02 1.99 29.92
N ALA A 495 3.66 0.82 29.86
CA ALA A 495 3.13 -0.43 30.41
C ALA A 495 4.14 -1.12 31.35
N CYS A 496 3.64 -1.72 32.42
CA CYS A 496 4.38 -2.60 33.29
C CYS A 496 3.50 -3.81 33.68
N PHE A 497 3.96 -5.01 33.30
CA PHE A 497 3.19 -6.25 33.47
C PHE A 497 3.84 -7.21 34.46
N ASP A 498 4.90 -6.79 35.15
CA ASP A 498 5.58 -7.59 36.16
C ASP A 498 4.71 -7.85 37.39
N ALA A 499 5.04 -8.90 38.14
CA ALA A 499 4.48 -9.17 39.44
C ALA A 499 5.12 -8.26 40.53
N ASN A 500 4.36 -7.88 41.57
CA ASN A 500 4.84 -7.09 42.70
C ASN A 500 5.46 -5.73 42.28
N ILE A 501 4.73 -4.93 41.54
CA ILE A 501 5.15 -3.61 41.06
C ILE A 501 5.29 -2.66 42.25
N PRO A 502 6.51 -2.14 42.57
CA PRO A 502 6.70 -1.22 43.69
C PRO A 502 6.03 0.13 43.42
N GLU A 503 5.53 0.79 44.47
CA GLU A 503 4.95 2.13 44.39
C GLU A 503 5.92 3.15 43.76
N SER A 504 7.23 2.99 43.96
CA SER A 504 8.27 3.84 43.36
C SER A 504 8.24 3.78 41.82
N VAL A 505 8.00 2.60 41.23
CA VAL A 505 7.89 2.42 39.78
C VAL A 505 6.63 3.11 39.24
N VAL A 506 5.50 2.96 39.96
CA VAL A 506 4.24 3.63 39.59
C VAL A 506 4.42 5.15 39.63
N LYS A 507 5.09 5.68 40.67
CA LYS A 507 5.39 7.13 40.77
C LYS A 507 6.27 7.63 39.64
N GLU A 508 7.30 6.89 39.31
CA GLU A 508 8.21 7.27 38.23
C GLU A 508 7.52 7.25 36.85
N ILE A 509 6.67 6.25 36.58
CA ILE A 509 5.84 6.21 35.39
C ILE A 509 4.89 7.43 35.36
N ALA A 510 4.23 7.74 36.49
CA ALA A 510 3.32 8.89 36.56
C ALA A 510 4.05 10.24 36.39
N GLN A 511 5.30 10.37 36.83
CA GLN A 511 6.14 11.55 36.64
C GLN A 511 6.47 11.81 35.17
N ARG A 512 6.54 10.76 34.33
CA ARG A 512 6.76 10.85 32.89
C ARG A 512 5.51 11.37 32.15
N LYS A 513 4.37 11.48 32.83
CA LYS A 513 3.09 11.99 32.31
C LYS A 513 2.66 11.34 30.99
N PRO A 514 2.58 10.00 30.91
CA PRO A 514 2.19 9.32 29.69
C PRO A 514 0.75 9.66 29.30
N LEU A 515 0.44 9.61 28.01
CA LEU A 515 -0.95 9.75 27.56
C LEU A 515 -1.82 8.60 28.06
N ARG A 516 -1.23 7.40 28.21
CA ARG A 516 -1.89 6.20 28.76
C ARG A 516 -0.90 5.39 29.56
N ALA A 517 -1.38 4.74 30.62
CA ALA A 517 -0.60 3.79 31.38
C ALA A 517 -1.38 2.50 31.63
N VAL A 518 -0.68 1.36 31.59
CA VAL A 518 -1.29 0.05 31.84
C VAL A 518 -0.45 -0.75 32.80
N PHE A 519 -1.12 -1.42 33.74
CA PHE A 519 -0.51 -2.29 34.72
C PHE A 519 -1.25 -3.64 34.75
N ARG A 520 -0.54 -4.70 35.11
CA ARG A 520 -1.16 -6.01 35.31
C ARG A 520 -1.85 -6.05 36.69
N ASP A 521 -3.08 -6.59 36.76
CA ASP A 521 -3.86 -6.69 37.99
C ASP A 521 -3.13 -7.52 39.05
N SER A 522 -2.61 -8.68 38.70
CA SER A 522 -1.80 -9.54 39.57
C SER A 522 -0.41 -8.96 39.90
N GLY A 523 -0.05 -7.80 39.35
CA GLY A 523 1.17 -7.05 39.70
C GLY A 523 1.10 -6.34 41.05
N PHE A 524 -0.08 -6.30 41.68
CA PHE A 524 -0.29 -5.64 42.99
C PHE A 524 -0.73 -6.65 44.03
N ALA A 525 -0.13 -6.57 45.21
CA ALA A 525 -0.40 -7.52 46.32
C ALA A 525 -1.79 -7.33 46.94
N SER A 526 -2.43 -6.18 46.77
CA SER A 526 -3.73 -5.87 47.38
C SER A 526 -4.56 -4.87 46.62
N SER A 527 -5.89 -4.91 46.81
CA SER A 527 -6.82 -3.93 46.22
C SER A 527 -6.53 -2.47 46.62
N PRO A 528 -6.10 -2.14 47.83
CA PRO A 528 -5.65 -0.79 48.16
C PRO A 528 -4.48 -0.29 47.32
N GLU A 529 -3.52 -1.14 46.99
CA GLU A 529 -2.39 -0.76 46.11
C GLU A 529 -2.86 -0.42 44.71
N LYS A 530 -3.82 -1.17 44.15
CA LYS A 530 -4.44 -0.88 42.83
C LYS A 530 -5.15 0.47 42.84
N ILE A 531 -5.90 0.79 43.89
CA ILE A 531 -6.58 2.09 44.04
C ILE A 531 -5.53 3.21 44.15
N ASN A 532 -4.43 2.98 44.87
CA ASN A 532 -3.35 3.94 45.02
C ASN A 532 -2.68 4.30 43.68
N VAL A 533 -2.65 3.41 42.69
CA VAL A 533 -2.17 3.73 41.36
C VAL A 533 -2.90 4.95 40.79
N PHE A 534 -4.22 4.95 40.83
CA PHE A 534 -5.03 6.05 40.30
C PHE A 534 -4.80 7.35 41.08
N GLU A 535 -4.65 7.28 42.38
CA GLU A 535 -4.38 8.45 43.23
C GLU A 535 -2.97 9.03 42.98
N ILE A 536 -1.98 8.18 42.73
CA ILE A 536 -0.65 8.62 42.34
C ILE A 536 -0.71 9.37 41.00
N PHE A 537 -1.39 8.83 40.00
CA PHE A 537 -1.52 9.52 38.71
C PHE A 537 -2.28 10.84 38.84
N LYS A 538 -3.35 10.93 39.64
CA LYS A 538 -4.02 12.20 39.94
C LYS A 538 -3.09 13.23 40.55
N LEU A 539 -2.18 12.82 41.44
CA LEU A 539 -1.22 13.70 42.08
C LEU A 539 -0.23 14.30 41.07
N TYR A 540 0.29 13.49 40.16
CA TYR A 540 1.28 13.93 39.15
C TYR A 540 0.68 14.54 37.88
N MET A 541 -0.60 14.29 37.61
CA MET A 541 -1.37 14.77 36.48
C MET A 541 -2.67 15.45 36.92
N PRO A 542 -2.61 16.53 37.72
CA PRO A 542 -3.80 17.15 38.33
C PRO A 542 -4.74 17.76 37.31
N GLU A 543 -4.25 18.19 36.14
CA GLU A 543 -5.05 18.74 35.06
C GLU A 543 -5.96 17.68 34.43
N ASP A 544 -5.59 16.41 34.54
CA ASP A 544 -6.28 15.26 33.99
C ASP A 544 -7.04 14.44 35.06
N ALA A 545 -7.09 14.92 36.28
CA ALA A 545 -7.60 14.13 37.43
C ALA A 545 -9.01 13.57 37.24
N GLY A 546 -9.86 14.26 36.47
CA GLY A 546 -11.22 13.81 36.10
C GLY A 546 -11.26 12.67 35.09
N ASP A 547 -10.20 12.50 34.29
CA ASP A 547 -10.12 11.53 33.18
C ASP A 547 -9.07 10.43 33.41
N ILE A 548 -8.46 10.36 34.60
CA ILE A 548 -7.41 9.38 34.92
C ILE A 548 -7.86 7.95 34.68
N SER A 549 -9.12 7.60 35.01
CA SER A 549 -9.67 6.25 34.77
C SER A 549 -9.76 5.86 33.27
N LYS A 550 -9.74 6.84 32.35
CA LYS A 550 -9.70 6.59 30.91
C LYS A 550 -8.26 6.40 30.40
N ARG A 551 -7.29 6.97 31.13
CA ARG A 551 -5.86 6.95 30.76
C ARG A 551 -5.08 5.84 31.45
N VAL A 552 -5.47 5.45 32.64
CA VAL A 552 -4.82 4.40 33.41
C VAL A 552 -5.73 3.18 33.50
N ARG A 553 -5.20 2.03 33.13
CA ARG A 553 -5.89 0.74 33.25
C ARG A 553 -5.05 -0.23 34.08
N VAL A 554 -5.75 -1.06 34.81
CA VAL A 554 -5.22 -2.28 35.45
C VAL A 554 -5.98 -3.44 34.79
N ILE A 555 -5.25 -4.33 34.12
CA ILE A 555 -5.78 -5.44 33.29
C ILE A 555 -5.50 -6.77 33.96
#